data_d6edfa4ef8ebda7116fc26f9196b1620
#
_entry.id   d6edfa4ef8ebda7116fc26f9196b1620
#
_cell.length_a   1.000
_cell.length_b   1.000
_cell.length_c   1.000
_cell.angle_alpha   90.00
_cell.angle_beta   90.00
_cell.angle_gamma   90.00
#
_symmetry.space_group_name_H-M   'P 1'
#
loop_
_entity.id
_entity.type
_entity.pdbx_description
1 polymer ?
#
loop_
_entity_poly.entity_id
_entity_poly.type
_entity_poly.pdbx_seq_one_letter_code
_entity_poly.pdbx_strand_id
1 'polypeptide(L)'
;ASSYRYKDIYLGGGAFLGGTATANKLDDYEEGTFNLTMAGGNGNPSTTQTLGSEYVKIGKLVYFRSFGTLNNSGASGPISFSGLPFTPTGVTIASIECNSQGTFDLSPYGYVSGTVIYINQMRSNNTYIAVNHNVASSGEWSITGHFATNS
;
A
#
# COMPACT_ATOMS: atom_id res chain seq x y z
N ALA A 1 -17.83 -35.80 -26.15
CA ALA A 1 -17.03 -34.71 -26.71
C ALA A 1 -15.82 -34.49 -25.81
N SER A 2 -14.59 -34.71 -26.32
CA SER A 2 -13.39 -34.35 -25.58
C SER A 2 -13.25 -32.83 -25.59
N SER A 3 -13.37 -32.21 -24.41
CA SER A 3 -13.13 -30.78 -24.28
C SER A 3 -11.61 -30.56 -24.23
N TYR A 4 -11.04 -30.13 -25.35
CA TYR A 4 -9.65 -29.68 -25.35
C TYR A 4 -9.58 -28.38 -24.55
N ARG A 5 -8.73 -28.34 -23.50
CA ARG A 5 -8.45 -27.15 -22.71
C ARG A 5 -6.98 -26.78 -22.93
N TYR A 6 -6.72 -25.53 -23.24
CA TYR A 6 -5.37 -25.00 -23.18
C TYR A 6 -4.98 -24.85 -21.72
N LYS A 7 -3.78 -25.26 -21.35
CA LYS A 7 -3.25 -25.05 -20.01
C LYS A 7 -2.80 -23.61 -19.83
N ASP A 8 -2.07 -23.10 -20.81
CA ASP A 8 -1.47 -21.78 -20.79
C ASP A 8 -1.64 -21.12 -22.16
N ILE A 9 -1.79 -19.79 -22.18
CA ILE A 9 -1.80 -18.97 -23.39
C ILE A 9 -0.73 -17.90 -23.23
N TYR A 10 0.26 -17.86 -24.13
CA TYR A 10 1.31 -16.85 -24.15
C TYR A 10 1.01 -15.85 -25.26
N LEU A 11 0.79 -14.60 -24.88
CA LEU A 11 0.50 -13.51 -25.81
C LEU A 11 1.67 -12.50 -25.78
N GLY A 12 2.29 -12.22 -26.92
CA GLY A 12 3.34 -11.21 -27.06
C GLY A 12 2.82 -9.75 -27.09
N GLY A 13 1.51 -9.57 -27.04
CA GLY A 13 0.79 -8.30 -26.90
C GLY A 13 -0.29 -8.45 -25.86
N GLY A 14 -1.33 -7.67 -25.89
CA GLY A 14 -2.46 -7.82 -24.98
C GLY A 14 -3.55 -8.75 -25.50
N ALA A 15 -4.52 -9.04 -24.66
CA ALA A 15 -5.77 -9.72 -25.02
C ALA A 15 -6.89 -8.67 -25.17
N PHE A 16 -7.66 -8.76 -26.25
CA PHE A 16 -8.88 -7.94 -26.41
C PHE A 16 -10.06 -8.67 -25.81
N LEU A 17 -10.67 -8.09 -24.79
CA LEU A 17 -11.81 -8.66 -24.05
C LEU A 17 -13.08 -7.87 -24.35
N GLY A 18 -14.05 -8.50 -24.98
CA GLY A 18 -15.35 -7.89 -25.28
C GLY A 18 -15.43 -7.01 -26.53
N GLY A 19 -14.34 -6.86 -27.30
CA GLY A 19 -14.32 -6.10 -28.54
C GLY A 19 -12.91 -5.79 -29.00
N THR A 20 -12.77 -5.25 -30.22
CA THR A 20 -11.45 -4.96 -30.85
C THR A 20 -10.95 -3.53 -30.63
N ALA A 21 -11.72 -2.69 -29.93
CA ALA A 21 -11.29 -1.31 -29.63
C ALA A 21 -10.16 -1.32 -28.60
N THR A 22 -9.26 -0.34 -28.70
CA THR A 22 -8.09 -0.21 -27.81
C THR A 22 -8.47 -0.18 -26.31
N ALA A 23 -9.64 0.36 -25.99
CA ALA A 23 -10.15 0.38 -24.61
C ALA A 23 -10.46 -1.03 -24.03
N ASN A 24 -10.59 -2.05 -24.90
CA ASN A 24 -10.86 -3.44 -24.49
C ASN A 24 -9.57 -4.30 -24.41
N LYS A 25 -8.41 -3.68 -24.61
CA LYS A 25 -7.14 -4.38 -24.58
C LYS A 25 -6.65 -4.51 -23.14
N LEU A 26 -6.44 -5.74 -22.69
CA LEU A 26 -5.70 -6.06 -21.46
C LEU A 26 -4.26 -6.34 -21.86
N ASP A 27 -3.36 -5.41 -21.66
CA ASP A 27 -1.94 -5.49 -22.04
C ASP A 27 -0.96 -5.10 -20.93
N ASP A 28 -1.48 -4.78 -19.77
CA ASP A 28 -0.69 -4.31 -18.63
C ASP A 28 -1.23 -4.97 -17.35
N TYR A 29 -0.98 -6.29 -17.22
CA TYR A 29 -1.19 -7.04 -16.00
C TYR A 29 0.16 -7.37 -15.39
N GLU A 30 0.33 -7.00 -14.13
CA GLU A 30 1.54 -7.26 -13.37
C GLU A 30 1.18 -7.59 -11.92
N GLU A 31 1.86 -8.55 -11.35
CA GLU A 31 1.80 -8.84 -9.92
C GLU A 31 3.21 -9.02 -9.37
N GLY A 32 3.40 -8.66 -8.12
CA GLY A 32 4.72 -8.77 -7.50
C GLY A 32 4.70 -8.51 -6.01
N THR A 33 5.90 -8.55 -5.45
CA THR A 33 6.15 -8.29 -4.03
C THR A 33 7.05 -7.08 -3.86
N PHE A 34 6.90 -6.40 -2.73
CA PHE A 34 7.73 -5.27 -2.33
C PHE A 34 7.81 -5.19 -0.81
N ASN A 35 8.55 -4.24 -0.27
CA ASN A 35 8.60 -3.99 1.16
C ASN A 35 8.26 -2.52 1.45
N LEU A 36 7.37 -2.30 2.41
CA LEU A 36 7.19 -1.00 3.01
C LEU A 36 8.15 -0.85 4.19
N THR A 37 8.97 0.18 4.17
CA THR A 37 9.93 0.47 5.23
C THR A 37 9.40 1.58 6.13
N MET A 38 9.34 1.31 7.44
CA MET A 38 8.92 2.27 8.47
C MET A 38 9.98 3.35 8.67
N ALA A 39 9.53 4.57 8.79
CA ALA A 39 10.36 5.73 9.18
C ALA A 39 9.65 6.59 10.21
N GLY A 40 10.42 7.27 11.04
CA GLY A 40 9.98 8.29 11.98
C GLY A 40 10.42 9.66 11.55
N GLY A 41 9.53 10.66 11.63
CA GLY A 41 9.81 12.02 11.17
C GLY A 41 10.92 12.74 11.91
N ASN A 42 11.23 12.31 13.15
CA ASN A 42 12.32 12.89 13.98
C ASN A 42 13.43 11.87 14.29
N GLY A 43 13.27 10.62 13.91
CA GLY A 43 14.25 9.55 14.12
C GLY A 43 13.70 8.20 13.73
N ASN A 44 14.46 7.45 12.95
CA ASN A 44 14.07 6.11 12.49
C ASN A 44 14.20 5.06 13.61
N PRO A 45 13.53 3.89 13.48
CA PRO A 45 13.79 2.76 14.35
C PRO A 45 15.27 2.39 14.39
N SER A 46 15.77 1.93 15.54
CA SER A 46 17.15 1.50 15.73
C SER A 46 17.59 0.36 14.81
N THR A 47 16.64 -0.42 14.34
CA THR A 47 16.80 -1.43 13.30
C THR A 47 15.74 -1.21 12.22
N THR A 48 16.10 -1.42 10.96
CA THR A 48 15.17 -1.28 9.84
C THR A 48 13.95 -2.17 10.05
N GLN A 49 12.77 -1.60 9.97
CA GLN A 49 11.49 -2.27 10.11
C GLN A 49 10.76 -2.28 8.78
N THR A 50 10.34 -3.46 8.32
CA THR A 50 9.66 -3.60 7.03
C THR A 50 8.40 -4.45 7.16
N LEU A 51 7.39 -4.11 6.35
CA LEU A 51 6.22 -4.93 6.10
C LEU A 51 6.38 -5.64 4.76
N GLY A 52 6.24 -6.96 4.76
CA GLY A 52 6.13 -7.73 3.52
C GLY A 52 4.84 -7.35 2.79
N SER A 53 4.95 -7.12 1.50
CA SER A 53 3.86 -6.53 0.71
C SER A 53 3.75 -7.21 -0.65
N GLU A 54 2.53 -7.23 -1.17
CA GLU A 54 2.20 -7.72 -2.50
C GLU A 54 1.33 -6.72 -3.23
N TYR A 55 1.38 -6.73 -4.55
CA TYR A 55 0.53 -5.90 -5.40
C TYR A 55 0.02 -6.65 -6.62
N VAL A 56 -1.08 -6.16 -7.15
CA VAL A 56 -1.60 -6.48 -8.48
C VAL A 56 -1.85 -5.17 -9.19
N LYS A 57 -1.35 -5.05 -10.43
CA LYS A 57 -1.58 -3.93 -11.32
C LYS A 57 -2.37 -4.40 -12.54
N ILE A 58 -3.42 -3.68 -12.88
CA ILE A 58 -4.23 -3.92 -14.08
C ILE A 58 -4.40 -2.57 -14.79
N GLY A 59 -3.71 -2.40 -15.91
CA GLY A 59 -3.63 -1.11 -16.55
C GLY A 59 -3.05 -0.06 -15.59
N LYS A 60 -3.79 1.00 -15.32
CA LYS A 60 -3.37 2.07 -14.40
C LYS A 60 -3.75 1.82 -12.93
N LEU A 61 -4.54 0.79 -12.63
CA LEU A 61 -4.99 0.51 -11.28
C LEU A 61 -4.00 -0.40 -10.58
N VAL A 62 -3.47 0.04 -9.46
CA VAL A 62 -2.65 -0.75 -8.53
C VAL A 62 -3.44 -1.00 -7.25
N TYR A 63 -3.58 -2.25 -6.88
CA TYR A 63 -4.03 -2.67 -5.55
C TYR A 63 -2.84 -3.26 -4.80
N PHE A 64 -2.70 -2.96 -3.53
CA PHE A 64 -1.64 -3.51 -2.69
C PHE A 64 -2.14 -3.90 -1.31
N ARG A 65 -1.41 -4.85 -0.71
CA ARG A 65 -1.58 -5.29 0.67
C ARG A 65 -0.21 -5.47 1.33
N SER A 66 -0.08 -5.00 2.55
CA SER A 66 1.12 -5.13 3.38
C SER A 66 0.72 -5.67 4.75
N PHE A 67 1.50 -6.59 5.27
CA PHE A 67 1.26 -7.17 6.60
C PHE A 67 2.58 -7.53 7.28
N GLY A 68 2.62 -7.38 8.60
CA GLY A 68 3.75 -7.83 9.41
C GLY A 68 3.75 -7.23 10.81
N THR A 69 4.69 -7.72 11.61
CA THR A 69 4.94 -7.22 12.96
C THR A 69 6.11 -6.24 12.93
N LEU A 70 5.93 -5.07 13.50
CA LEU A 70 6.94 -4.03 13.59
C LEU A 70 7.34 -3.77 15.04
N ASN A 71 8.58 -3.32 15.21
CA ASN A 71 9.11 -2.82 16.46
C ASN A 71 9.66 -1.41 16.24
N ASN A 72 9.01 -0.42 16.81
CA ASN A 72 9.38 0.99 16.63
C ASN A 72 10.42 1.50 17.63
N SER A 73 11.16 0.61 18.30
CA SER A 73 12.15 0.96 19.30
C SER A 73 13.16 1.99 18.78
N GLY A 74 13.27 3.10 19.48
CA GLY A 74 14.13 4.22 19.12
C GLY A 74 13.57 5.17 18.05
N ALA A 75 12.44 4.83 17.43
CA ALA A 75 11.78 5.72 16.49
C ALA A 75 11.07 6.89 17.20
N SER A 76 11.00 8.02 16.54
CA SER A 76 10.34 9.21 17.07
C SER A 76 9.70 10.07 15.98
N GLY A 77 8.68 10.85 16.38
CA GLY A 77 7.93 11.70 15.48
C GLY A 77 6.88 10.96 14.64
N PRO A 78 6.35 11.60 13.60
CA PRO A 78 5.32 11.03 12.73
C PRO A 78 5.74 9.74 12.05
N ILE A 79 4.83 8.77 12.01
CA ILE A 79 5.06 7.48 11.34
C ILE A 79 4.79 7.64 9.84
N SER A 80 5.68 7.09 9.04
CA SER A 80 5.48 6.92 7.60
C SER A 80 6.06 5.60 7.10
N PHE A 81 5.61 5.17 5.93
CA PHE A 81 6.11 3.98 5.24
C PHE A 81 6.50 4.37 3.82
N SER A 82 7.74 4.05 3.44
CA SER A 82 8.24 4.27 2.08
C SER A 82 8.40 2.94 1.34
N GLY A 83 8.40 3.00 0.00
CA GLY A 83 8.69 1.84 -0.83
C GLY A 83 7.53 1.32 -1.66
N LEU A 84 6.46 2.11 -1.89
CA LEU A 84 5.44 1.75 -2.87
C LEU A 84 6.09 1.51 -4.24
N PRO A 85 5.69 0.45 -4.98
CA PRO A 85 6.33 0.05 -6.23
C PRO A 85 6.03 1.01 -7.39
N PHE A 86 4.94 1.77 -7.29
CA PHE A 86 4.51 2.74 -8.29
C PHE A 86 4.16 4.07 -7.62
N THR A 87 4.32 5.15 -8.37
CA THR A 87 3.92 6.49 -7.92
C THR A 87 2.46 6.75 -8.28
N PRO A 88 1.59 7.02 -7.29
CA PRO A 88 0.21 7.44 -7.53
C PRO A 88 0.13 8.71 -8.38
N THR A 89 -0.88 8.81 -9.25
CA THR A 89 -1.15 10.02 -10.05
C THR A 89 -1.74 11.18 -9.25
N GLY A 90 -2.08 10.95 -8.00
CA GLY A 90 -2.64 11.94 -7.09
C GLY A 90 -2.61 11.45 -5.67
N VAL A 91 -3.19 12.23 -4.78
CA VAL A 91 -3.39 11.85 -3.39
C VAL A 91 -4.38 10.69 -3.31
N THR A 92 -4.04 9.67 -2.56
CA THR A 92 -4.92 8.54 -2.28
C THR A 92 -4.91 8.21 -0.79
N ILE A 93 -5.91 7.45 -0.37
CA ILE A 93 -6.07 7.00 1.01
C ILE A 93 -5.86 5.48 1.05
N ALA A 94 -5.08 5.02 2.01
CA ALA A 94 -4.93 3.61 2.34
C ALA A 94 -5.64 3.30 3.67
N SER A 95 -6.29 2.16 3.73
CA SER A 95 -6.83 1.62 4.98
C SER A 95 -5.69 1.07 5.85
N ILE A 96 -5.76 1.34 7.13
CA ILE A 96 -4.76 0.90 8.10
C ILE A 96 -5.46 0.18 9.25
N GLU A 97 -4.99 -1.01 9.52
CA GLU A 97 -5.28 -1.73 10.76
C GLU A 97 -3.96 -1.91 11.52
N CYS A 98 -3.99 -1.60 12.79
CA CYS A 98 -2.84 -1.73 13.66
C CYS A 98 -3.30 -2.35 14.98
N ASN A 99 -2.84 -3.57 15.25
CA ASN A 99 -3.00 -4.23 16.53
C ASN A 99 -1.79 -3.91 17.42
N SER A 100 -1.60 -2.63 17.70
CA SER A 100 -0.51 -2.15 18.56
C SER A 100 -1.04 -1.80 19.94
N GLN A 101 -0.14 -1.75 20.92
CA GLN A 101 -0.44 -1.30 22.31
C GLN A 101 -0.74 0.21 22.38
N GLY A 102 -0.86 0.90 21.23
CA GLY A 102 -1.13 2.33 21.16
C GLY A 102 -2.60 2.67 21.27
N THR A 103 -2.89 3.81 21.89
CA THR A 103 -4.24 4.38 21.94
C THR A 103 -4.41 5.35 20.81
N PHE A 104 -5.19 4.98 19.80
CA PHE A 104 -5.64 5.93 18.79
C PHE A 104 -6.92 6.62 19.28
N ASP A 105 -6.98 7.94 19.19
CA ASP A 105 -8.21 8.67 19.49
C ASP A 105 -9.33 8.33 18.50
N LEU A 106 -8.97 8.09 17.26
CA LEU A 106 -9.85 7.67 16.15
C LEU A 106 -9.08 6.73 15.20
N SER A 107 -9.81 6.06 14.32
CA SER A 107 -9.23 5.15 13.34
C SER A 107 -8.13 5.81 12.50
N PRO A 108 -6.93 5.23 12.44
CA PRO A 108 -5.87 5.74 11.59
C PRO A 108 -6.19 5.49 10.11
N TYR A 109 -5.61 6.32 9.24
CA TYR A 109 -5.65 6.13 7.80
C TYR A 109 -4.30 6.50 7.19
N GLY A 110 -3.99 5.92 6.03
CA GLY A 110 -2.80 6.26 5.26
C GLY A 110 -3.09 7.37 4.26
N TYR A 111 -2.34 8.47 4.33
CA TYR A 111 -2.28 9.49 3.30
C TYR A 111 -1.09 9.20 2.41
N VAL A 112 -1.34 8.94 1.11
CA VAL A 112 -0.27 8.58 0.18
C VAL A 112 0.14 9.80 -0.64
N SER A 113 1.43 10.11 -0.64
CA SER A 113 2.04 11.16 -1.46
C SER A 113 3.38 10.66 -2.03
N GLY A 114 3.52 10.70 -3.35
CA GLY A 114 4.64 10.00 -4.01
C GLY A 114 4.61 8.50 -3.67
N THR A 115 5.74 7.93 -3.33
CA THR A 115 5.86 6.51 -2.93
C THR A 115 5.83 6.30 -1.41
N VAL A 116 5.31 7.29 -0.65
CA VAL A 116 5.29 7.29 0.81
C VAL A 116 3.85 7.33 1.33
N ILE A 117 3.58 6.50 2.33
CA ILE A 117 2.33 6.46 3.08
C ILE A 117 2.57 7.14 4.43
N TYR A 118 1.91 8.25 4.70
CA TYR A 118 1.94 8.95 5.98
C TYR A 118 0.76 8.50 6.82
N ILE A 119 0.99 8.17 8.08
CA ILE A 119 -0.06 7.70 8.98
C ILE A 119 -0.68 8.88 9.69
N ASN A 120 -1.96 9.07 9.46
CA ASN A 120 -2.77 10.14 10.04
C ASN A 120 -3.97 9.57 10.80
N GLN A 121 -4.56 10.38 11.67
CA GLN A 121 -5.86 10.13 12.30
C GLN A 121 -6.71 11.41 12.29
N MET A 122 -8.01 11.26 12.18
CA MET A 122 -8.95 12.38 12.32
C MET A 122 -9.14 12.74 13.80
N ARG A 123 -9.29 14.01 14.10
CA ARG A 123 -9.73 14.48 15.43
C ARG A 123 -11.23 14.81 15.43
N SER A 124 -11.82 14.84 16.61
CA SER A 124 -13.22 15.17 16.80
C SER A 124 -13.63 16.57 16.29
N ASN A 125 -12.68 17.49 16.14
CA ASN A 125 -12.88 18.83 15.59
C ASN A 125 -12.69 18.92 14.06
N ASN A 126 -12.74 17.79 13.36
CA ASN A 126 -12.58 17.67 11.91
C ASN A 126 -11.20 18.10 11.39
N THR A 127 -10.17 18.06 12.23
CA THR A 127 -8.78 18.22 11.85
C THR A 127 -8.07 16.86 11.83
N TYR A 128 -7.08 16.71 10.98
CA TYR A 128 -6.21 15.53 10.99
C TYR A 128 -4.89 15.84 11.69
N ILE A 129 -4.29 14.83 12.28
CA ILE A 129 -2.93 14.89 12.81
C ILE A 129 -2.16 13.66 12.39
N ALA A 130 -0.85 13.82 12.23
CA ALA A 130 0.05 12.70 12.03
C ALA A 130 0.09 11.82 13.29
N VAL A 131 0.07 10.50 13.09
CA VAL A 131 0.26 9.53 14.16
C VAL A 131 1.75 9.44 14.49
N ASN A 132 2.08 9.63 15.75
CA ASN A 132 3.45 9.54 16.23
C ASN A 132 3.77 8.15 16.81
N HIS A 133 5.04 7.79 16.81
CA HIS A 133 5.53 6.52 17.35
C HIS A 133 5.18 6.26 18.82
N ASN A 134 4.97 7.30 19.62
CA ASN A 134 4.52 7.16 21.00
C ASN A 134 3.05 6.73 21.12
N VAL A 135 2.26 6.90 20.06
CA VAL A 135 0.84 6.48 20.00
C VAL A 135 0.72 5.07 19.44
N ALA A 136 1.51 4.74 18.41
CA ALA A 136 1.54 3.42 17.80
C ALA A 136 2.86 2.74 18.14
N SER A 137 2.82 1.84 19.13
CA SER A 137 3.95 1.04 19.55
C SER A 137 4.17 -0.17 18.64
N SER A 138 5.08 -1.06 19.05
CA SER A 138 5.31 -2.34 18.38
C SER A 138 4.02 -3.17 18.31
N GLY A 139 3.79 -3.87 17.22
CA GLY A 139 2.60 -4.71 17.02
C GLY A 139 2.42 -5.14 15.57
N GLU A 140 1.29 -5.77 15.31
CA GLU A 140 0.90 -6.17 13.96
C GLU A 140 0.31 -4.97 13.21
N TRP A 141 0.72 -4.85 11.97
CA TRP A 141 0.26 -3.83 11.04
C TRP A 141 -0.28 -4.47 9.76
N SER A 142 -1.42 -3.99 9.33
CA SER A 142 -2.01 -4.28 8.02
C SER A 142 -2.31 -2.96 7.31
N ILE A 143 -1.77 -2.82 6.10
CA ILE A 143 -2.00 -1.64 5.26
C ILE A 143 -2.48 -2.13 3.91
N THR A 144 -3.66 -1.69 3.50
CA THR A 144 -4.23 -2.00 2.19
C THR A 144 -4.63 -0.74 1.47
N GLY A 145 -4.49 -0.73 0.16
CA GLY A 145 -4.89 0.42 -0.63
C GLY A 145 -4.91 0.15 -2.12
N HIS A 146 -5.41 1.13 -2.83
CA HIS A 146 -5.39 1.14 -4.29
C HIS A 146 -5.19 2.56 -4.78
N PHE A 147 -4.57 2.69 -5.94
CA PHE A 147 -4.34 3.98 -6.58
C PHE A 147 -4.18 3.82 -8.09
N ALA A 148 -4.34 4.93 -8.81
CA ALA A 148 -4.00 4.99 -10.21
C ALA A 148 -2.54 5.44 -10.37
N THR A 149 -1.84 4.88 -11.37
CA THR A 149 -0.48 5.28 -11.79
C THR A 149 -0.46 5.71 -13.25
N ASN A 150 0.58 6.42 -13.67
CA ASN A 150 0.76 6.86 -15.07
C ASN A 150 1.41 5.79 -15.97
N SER A 151 1.97 4.76 -15.39
CA SER A 151 2.67 3.68 -16.12
C SER A 151 1.81 2.44 -16.17
#